data_c871712a6a4ab70a6b118eca4044fccf
#
_entry.id   c871712a6a4ab70a6b118eca4044fccf
#
_cell.length_a   1.000
_cell.length_b   1.000
_cell.length_c   1.000
_cell.angle_alpha   90.00
_cell.angle_beta   90.00
_cell.angle_gamma   90.00
#
_symmetry.space_group_name_H-M   'P 1'
#
loop_
_entity.id
_entity.type
_entity.pdbx_description
1 polymer ?
#
loop_
_entity_poly.entity_id
_entity_poly.type
_entity_poly.pdbx_seq_one_letter_code
_entity_poly.pdbx_strand_id
1 'polypeptide(L)'
;MKSELTIDKNGTKWWKLPNGNLHREGGPAAECANGDKFWYINNKRHREDGPALEDTKGSKRWFLNNIEYTEREYNQKMWFKKLNQLLH
;
A
#
# COMPACT_ATOMS: atom_id res chain seq x y z
N MET A 1 2.02 -16.29 -0.38
CA MET A 1 1.23 -16.54 -1.59
C MET A 1 1.39 -15.41 -2.59
N LYS A 2 1.46 -15.74 -3.85
CA LYS A 2 1.56 -14.71 -4.89
C LYS A 2 0.20 -14.17 -5.28
N SER A 3 0.09 -12.85 -5.36
CA SER A 3 -1.09 -12.23 -5.95
C SER A 3 -0.99 -12.28 -7.47
N GLU A 4 -2.15 -12.27 -8.12
CA GLU A 4 -2.24 -12.28 -9.58
C GLU A 4 -2.80 -10.96 -10.07
N LEU A 5 -2.28 -10.50 -11.20
CA LEU A 5 -2.71 -9.28 -11.85
C LEU A 5 -3.96 -9.53 -12.69
N THR A 6 -4.98 -8.72 -12.51
CA THR A 6 -6.12 -8.63 -13.43
C THR A 6 -6.27 -7.18 -13.86
N ILE A 7 -6.74 -6.97 -15.07
CA ILE A 7 -6.97 -5.63 -15.61
C ILE A 7 -8.44 -5.57 -16.02
N ASP A 8 -9.17 -4.60 -15.47
CA ASP A 8 -10.59 -4.46 -15.78
C ASP A 8 -10.80 -3.68 -17.08
N LYS A 9 -12.06 -3.56 -17.48
CA LYS A 9 -12.42 -2.88 -18.73
C LYS A 9 -12.06 -1.41 -18.77
N ASN A 10 -11.84 -0.79 -17.61
CA ASN A 10 -11.43 0.62 -17.49
C ASN A 10 -9.92 0.80 -17.50
N GLY A 11 -9.17 -0.29 -17.57
CA GLY A 11 -7.71 -0.25 -17.54
C GLY A 11 -7.11 -0.22 -16.14
N THR A 12 -7.94 -0.37 -15.10
CA THR A 12 -7.46 -0.45 -13.73
C THR A 12 -6.83 -1.80 -13.48
N LYS A 13 -5.64 -1.80 -12.91
CA LYS A 13 -4.90 -3.01 -12.57
C LYS A 13 -5.16 -3.37 -11.11
N TRP A 14 -5.46 -4.64 -10.87
CA TRP A 14 -5.76 -5.18 -9.55
C TRP A 14 -4.88 -6.39 -9.29
N TRP A 15 -4.19 -6.41 -8.15
CA TRP A 15 -3.43 -7.58 -7.71
C TRP A 15 -4.18 -8.22 -6.56
N LYS A 16 -4.59 -9.48 -6.74
CA LYS A 16 -5.42 -10.20 -5.77
C LYS A 16 -4.86 -11.56 -5.45
N LEU A 17 -4.98 -11.96 -4.20
CA LEU A 17 -4.73 -13.33 -3.77
C LEU A 17 -5.86 -14.25 -4.27
N PRO A 18 -5.66 -15.58 -4.26
CA PRO A 18 -6.71 -16.52 -4.65
C PRO A 18 -8.04 -16.35 -3.91
N ASN A 19 -8.01 -15.85 -2.66
CA ASN A 19 -9.22 -15.58 -1.89
C ASN A 19 -9.88 -14.25 -2.25
N GLY A 20 -9.35 -13.51 -3.22
CA GLY A 20 -9.92 -12.23 -3.66
C GLY A 20 -9.40 -11.02 -2.92
N ASN A 21 -8.59 -11.18 -1.89
CA ASN A 21 -8.05 -10.04 -1.15
C ASN A 21 -7.04 -9.26 -1.99
N LEU A 22 -7.13 -7.95 -1.94
CA LEU A 22 -6.12 -7.09 -2.55
C LEU A 22 -4.81 -7.26 -1.80
N HIS A 23 -3.74 -7.53 -2.55
CA HIS A 23 -2.44 -7.82 -1.93
C HIS A 23 -1.34 -7.71 -2.96
N ARG A 24 -0.30 -6.94 -2.63
CA ARG A 24 0.92 -6.94 -3.45
C ARG A 24 2.09 -6.53 -2.58
N GLU A 25 3.14 -7.32 -2.60
CA GLU A 25 4.40 -6.97 -1.95
C GLU A 25 5.27 -6.26 -2.96
N GLY A 26 5.85 -5.13 -2.55
CA GLY A 26 6.78 -4.40 -3.39
C GLY A 26 6.14 -3.43 -4.40
N GLY A 27 4.83 -3.20 -4.32
CA GLY A 27 4.18 -2.25 -5.21
C GLY A 27 2.72 -2.03 -4.84
N PRO A 28 2.02 -1.13 -5.55
CA PRO A 28 0.60 -0.92 -5.28
C PRO A 28 -0.22 -2.13 -5.72
N ALA A 29 -1.23 -2.47 -4.92
CA ALA A 29 -2.14 -3.57 -5.23
C ALA A 29 -3.28 -3.11 -6.16
N ALA A 30 -3.45 -1.81 -6.35
CA ALA A 30 -4.38 -1.26 -7.33
C ALA A 30 -3.72 -0.05 -7.99
N GLU A 31 -3.75 -0.04 -9.32
CA GLU A 31 -3.30 1.12 -10.10
C GLU A 31 -4.43 1.48 -11.04
N CYS A 32 -5.03 2.65 -10.79
CA CYS A 32 -6.13 3.14 -11.64
C CYS A 32 -5.61 3.59 -12.99
N ALA A 33 -6.48 3.57 -13.99
CA ALA A 33 -6.12 3.99 -15.34
C ALA A 33 -5.60 5.43 -15.37
N ASN A 34 -6.08 6.29 -14.45
CA ASN A 34 -5.64 7.68 -14.36
C ASN A 34 -4.30 7.86 -13.63
N GLY A 35 -3.77 6.79 -13.05
CA GLY A 35 -2.48 6.82 -12.34
C GLY A 35 -2.56 6.82 -10.82
N ASP A 36 -3.75 6.86 -10.23
CA ASP A 36 -3.89 6.73 -8.78
C ASP A 36 -3.40 5.36 -8.33
N LYS A 37 -2.71 5.30 -7.18
CA LYS A 37 -2.10 4.06 -6.68
C LYS A 37 -2.52 3.81 -5.24
N PHE A 38 -2.80 2.54 -4.96
CA PHE A 38 -3.24 2.10 -3.62
C PHE A 38 -2.46 0.86 -3.22
N TRP A 39 -1.86 0.89 -2.03
CA TRP A 39 -1.09 -0.23 -1.49
C TRP A 39 -1.94 -1.01 -0.49
N TYR A 40 -2.04 -2.32 -0.69
CA TYR A 40 -2.79 -3.23 0.18
C TYR A 40 -1.97 -4.47 0.50
N ILE A 41 -2.06 -4.92 1.73
CA ILE A 41 -1.56 -6.20 2.19
C ILE A 41 -2.74 -6.92 2.86
N ASN A 42 -3.12 -8.09 2.35
CA ASN A 42 -4.26 -8.85 2.85
C ASN A 42 -5.51 -7.99 3.03
N ASN A 43 -5.82 -7.21 1.99
CA ASN A 43 -7.02 -6.35 1.92
C ASN A 43 -7.02 -5.18 2.90
N LYS A 44 -5.87 -4.89 3.50
CA LYS A 44 -5.70 -3.72 4.39
C LYS A 44 -4.76 -2.73 3.74
N ARG A 45 -5.10 -1.45 3.80
CA ARG A 45 -4.21 -0.40 3.33
C ARG A 45 -2.96 -0.43 4.19
N HIS A 46 -1.80 -0.59 3.53
CA HIS A 46 -0.56 -0.78 4.27
C HIS A 46 0.63 -0.58 3.36
N ARG A 47 1.56 0.26 3.80
CA ARG A 47 2.84 0.42 3.10
C ARG A 47 3.90 0.84 4.10
N GLU A 48 5.04 0.15 4.11
CA GLU A 48 6.11 0.42 5.07
C GLU A 48 7.22 1.31 4.53
N ASP A 49 7.19 1.64 3.25
CA ASP A 49 8.24 2.47 2.63
C ASP A 49 7.68 3.73 1.96
N GLY A 50 6.49 4.18 2.38
CA GLY A 50 5.90 5.39 1.84
C GLY A 50 4.41 5.47 2.09
N PRO A 51 3.72 6.39 1.40
CA PRO A 51 2.27 6.49 1.53
C PRO A 51 1.58 5.31 0.87
N ALA A 52 0.49 4.83 1.50
CA ALA A 52 -0.30 3.73 0.97
C ALA A 52 -1.34 4.18 -0.06
N LEU A 53 -1.50 5.48 -0.22
CA LEU A 53 -2.35 6.07 -1.26
C LEU A 53 -1.61 7.26 -1.87
N GLU A 54 -1.50 7.25 -3.20
CA GLU A 54 -0.94 8.37 -3.96
C GLU A 54 -1.86 8.64 -5.12
N ASP A 55 -2.40 9.87 -5.22
CA ASP A 55 -3.21 10.23 -6.37
C ASP A 55 -2.40 11.11 -7.34
N THR A 56 -2.97 11.31 -8.53
CA THR A 56 -2.30 12.07 -9.58
C THR A 56 -2.22 13.55 -9.29
N LYS A 57 -2.95 14.03 -8.27
CA LYS A 57 -2.92 15.43 -7.87
C LYS A 57 -1.87 15.72 -6.80
N GLY A 58 -1.12 14.68 -6.40
CA GLY A 58 -0.07 14.81 -5.41
C GLY A 58 -0.51 14.58 -3.98
N SER A 59 -1.77 14.20 -3.75
CA SER A 59 -2.23 13.86 -2.40
C SER A 59 -1.66 12.52 -1.99
N LYS A 60 -1.22 12.44 -0.73
CA LYS A 60 -0.61 11.24 -0.17
C LYS A 60 -1.22 10.95 1.19
N ARG A 61 -1.47 9.66 1.45
CA ARG A 61 -2.02 9.23 2.75
C ARG A 61 -1.26 8.01 3.22
N TRP A 62 -0.87 8.02 4.49
CA TRP A 62 -0.05 6.98 5.10
C TRP A 62 -0.90 6.06 5.96
N PHE A 63 -0.81 4.76 5.71
CA PHE A 63 -1.58 3.73 6.43
C PHE A 63 -0.68 2.58 6.85
N LEU A 64 -0.94 2.07 8.04
CA LEU A 64 -0.39 0.78 8.51
C LEU A 64 -1.58 -0.02 9.03
N ASN A 65 -1.83 -1.18 8.41
CA ASN A 65 -2.94 -2.08 8.77
C ASN A 65 -4.29 -1.36 8.87
N ASN A 66 -4.63 -0.57 7.83
CA ASN A 66 -5.87 0.22 7.72
C ASN A 66 -5.96 1.43 8.66
N ILE A 67 -4.95 1.68 9.46
CA ILE A 67 -4.94 2.84 10.35
C ILE A 67 -4.19 3.97 9.68
N GLU A 68 -4.85 5.13 9.55
CA GLU A 68 -4.23 6.29 8.92
C GLU A 68 -3.41 7.09 9.93
N TYR A 69 -2.25 7.57 9.46
CA TYR A 69 -1.33 8.41 10.23
C TYR A 69 -1.01 9.66 9.45
N THR A 70 -0.68 10.75 10.15
CA THR A 70 -0.03 11.87 9.48
C THR A 70 1.36 11.41 9.01
N GLU A 71 1.94 12.13 8.07
CA GLU A 71 3.29 11.81 7.59
C GLU A 71 4.28 11.79 8.75
N ARG A 72 4.19 12.76 9.65
CA ARG A 72 5.07 12.84 10.80
C ARG A 72 4.93 11.63 11.73
N GLU A 73 3.69 11.26 12.06
CA GLU A 73 3.42 10.10 12.91
C GLU A 73 3.91 8.80 12.26
N TYR A 74 3.66 8.68 10.97
CA TYR A 74 4.11 7.53 10.20
C TYR A 74 5.63 7.40 10.24
N ASN A 75 6.34 8.50 9.98
CA ASN A 75 7.80 8.49 9.97
C ASN A 75 8.37 8.14 11.35
N GLN A 76 7.75 8.62 12.43
CA GLN A 76 8.16 8.26 13.79
C GLN A 76 8.00 6.77 14.06
N LYS A 77 6.86 6.19 13.65
CA LYS A 77 6.62 4.75 13.82
C LYS A 77 7.62 3.91 13.04
N MET A 78 7.89 4.28 11.80
CA MET A 78 8.83 3.54 10.96
C MET A 78 10.26 3.68 11.47
N TRP A 79 10.60 4.84 12.03
CA TRP A 79 11.90 5.04 12.65
C TRP A 79 12.09 4.12 13.85
N PHE A 80 11.10 4.05 14.75
CA PHE A 80 11.13 3.14 15.89
C PHE A 80 11.23 1.67 15.45
N LYS A 81 10.49 1.31 14.42
CA LYS A 81 10.52 -0.06 13.90
C LYS A 81 11.92 -0.43 13.40
N LYS A 82 12.56 0.47 12.65
CA LYS A 82 13.92 0.25 12.15
C LYS A 82 14.93 0.17 13.30
N LEU A 83 14.77 1.03 14.29
CA LEU A 83 15.65 1.03 15.46
C LEU A 83 15.57 -0.31 16.20
N ASN A 84 14.35 -0.80 16.43
CA ASN A 84 14.15 -2.08 17.09
C ASN A 84 14.77 -3.25 16.29
N GLN A 85 14.70 -3.21 14.98
CA GLN A 85 15.31 -4.22 14.13
C GLN A 85 16.83 -4.21 14.26
N LEU A 86 17.43 -3.04 14.44
CA LEU A 86 18.88 -2.91 14.60
C LEU A 86 19.36 -3.38 15.98
N LEU A 87 18.49 -3.31 17.00
CA LEU A 87 18.82 -3.71 18.37
C LEU A 87 18.64 -5.21 18.62
N HIS A 88 18.01 -5.91 17.70
CA HIS A 88 17.77 -7.34 17.78
C HIS A 88 18.55 -8.09 16.69
#